data_eb4d619b9932199252f2ab06bd22fcdf
#
_entry.id   eb4d619b9932199252f2ab06bd22fcdf
#
_cell.length_a   1.000
_cell.length_b   1.000
_cell.length_c   1.000
_cell.angle_alpha   90.00
_cell.angle_beta   90.00
_cell.angle_gamma   90.00
#
_symmetry.space_group_name_H-M   'P 1'
#
loop_
_entity.id
_entity.type
_entity.pdbx_description
1 polymer ?
#
loop_
_entity_poly.entity_id
_entity_poly.type
_entity_poly.pdbx_seq_one_letter_code
_entity_poly.pdbx_strand_id
1 'polypeptide(L)'
;MKRIFLCSLVFITFFALKGCNVVAGVSYALSEEPQQEALFVLPDVPTVVFVDDRRNILHPARLRRVVADEITKVLLENKLVTTVIAPQDILRVSATKDRYGELLPIGQLGSAVGASTVIYVEMTAFALTTNGKTPNPVANCRVSVYDVNNKARCFPISEIKNDSHPVLATIKNVDPYTIHTVASSQGLAQELAIDLGKRVAEMFYLHYTGRLGENLDRK
;
A
#
# COMPACT_ATOMS: atom_id res chain seq x y z
N MET A 1 -0.25 -65.29 22.20
CA MET A 1 -1.21 -64.14 22.15
C MET A 1 -0.69 -62.86 22.82
N LYS A 2 -0.16 -62.86 24.04
CA LYS A 2 0.35 -61.64 24.73
C LYS A 2 1.47 -60.88 23.99
N ARG A 3 2.38 -61.59 23.30
CA ARG A 3 3.51 -60.95 22.56
C ARG A 3 3.06 -60.24 21.28
N ILE A 4 2.03 -60.72 20.60
CA ILE A 4 1.47 -60.08 19.39
C ILE A 4 0.72 -58.82 19.75
N PHE A 5 0.03 -58.80 20.90
CA PHE A 5 -0.68 -57.61 21.39
C PHE A 5 0.29 -56.50 21.82
N LEU A 6 1.45 -56.85 22.40
CA LEU A 6 2.46 -55.87 22.79
C LEU A 6 3.14 -55.22 21.59
N CYS A 7 3.44 -56.01 20.53
CA CYS A 7 3.99 -55.45 19.28
C CYS A 7 3.02 -54.52 18.55
N SER A 8 1.71 -54.88 18.53
CA SER A 8 0.69 -54.00 17.95
C SER A 8 0.52 -52.69 18.69
N LEU A 9 0.60 -52.68 20.02
CA LEU A 9 0.49 -51.51 20.85
C LEU A 9 1.67 -50.54 20.64
N VAL A 10 2.91 -51.10 20.54
CA VAL A 10 4.12 -50.31 20.27
C VAL A 10 4.10 -49.69 18.86
N PHE A 11 3.53 -50.40 17.86
CA PHE A 11 3.43 -49.87 16.50
C PHE A 11 2.42 -48.72 16.41
N ILE A 12 1.31 -48.76 17.13
CA ILE A 12 0.30 -47.70 17.20
C ILE A 12 0.85 -46.45 17.89
N THR A 13 1.63 -46.61 18.97
CA THR A 13 2.26 -45.46 19.67
C THR A 13 3.34 -44.79 18.81
N PHE A 14 4.07 -45.53 17.97
CA PHE A 14 5.08 -44.93 17.08
C PHE A 14 4.48 -44.14 15.94
N PHE A 15 3.27 -44.48 15.47
CA PHE A 15 2.52 -43.73 14.46
C PHE A 15 1.89 -42.44 15.04
N ALA A 16 1.48 -42.45 16.31
CA ALA A 16 0.86 -41.29 16.97
C ALA A 16 1.85 -40.15 17.21
N LEU A 17 3.15 -40.43 17.34
CA LEU A 17 4.19 -39.41 17.60
C LEU A 17 4.66 -38.66 16.36
N LYS A 18 4.33 -39.11 15.16
CA LYS A 18 4.72 -38.41 13.90
C LYS A 18 3.60 -37.56 13.29
N GLY A 19 2.41 -37.51 13.91
CA GLY A 19 1.23 -36.87 13.34
C GLY A 19 1.17 -35.36 13.39
N CYS A 20 1.90 -34.69 14.30
CA CYS A 20 1.72 -33.26 14.52
C CYS A 20 2.27 -32.37 13.38
N ASN A 21 3.34 -32.78 12.70
CA ASN A 21 3.92 -31.95 11.63
C ASN A 21 3.23 -32.12 10.27
N VAL A 22 2.63 -33.27 10.00
CA VAL A 22 1.93 -33.50 8.72
C VAL A 22 0.57 -32.83 8.73
N VAL A 23 -0.16 -32.86 9.85
CA VAL A 23 -1.46 -32.20 10.00
C VAL A 23 -1.31 -30.67 9.89
N ALA A 24 -0.27 -30.08 10.47
CA ALA A 24 0.01 -28.67 10.38
C ALA A 24 0.32 -28.24 8.92
N GLY A 25 1.08 -29.03 8.18
CA GLY A 25 1.37 -28.76 6.76
C GLY A 25 0.14 -28.85 5.86
N VAL A 26 -0.74 -29.84 6.10
CA VAL A 26 -1.98 -30.00 5.34
C VAL A 26 -2.99 -28.90 5.68
N SER A 27 -3.16 -28.54 6.95
CA SER A 27 -4.05 -27.43 7.35
C SER A 27 -3.58 -26.09 6.81
N TYR A 28 -2.27 -25.86 6.73
CA TYR A 28 -1.70 -24.67 6.11
C TYR A 28 -1.95 -24.61 4.60
N ALA A 29 -1.83 -25.76 3.91
CA ALA A 29 -2.08 -25.85 2.47
C ALA A 29 -3.57 -25.74 2.10
N LEU A 30 -4.48 -26.06 3.02
CA LEU A 30 -5.93 -25.97 2.84
C LEU A 30 -6.53 -24.70 3.44
N SER A 31 -5.74 -23.88 4.16
CA SER A 31 -6.23 -22.59 4.66
C SER A 31 -6.41 -21.64 3.48
N GLU A 32 -7.58 -21.04 3.37
CA GLU A 32 -7.84 -19.94 2.44
C GLU A 32 -6.87 -18.80 2.71
N GLU A 33 -6.42 -18.15 1.66
CA GLU A 33 -5.55 -16.99 1.79
C GLU A 33 -6.31 -15.87 2.52
N PRO A 34 -5.71 -15.25 3.55
CA PRO A 34 -6.39 -14.20 4.27
C PRO A 34 -6.71 -13.04 3.31
N GLN A 35 -7.98 -12.73 3.20
CA GLN A 35 -8.49 -11.63 2.39
C GLN A 35 -8.78 -10.43 3.30
N GLN A 36 -8.52 -9.24 2.79
CA GLN A 36 -8.89 -7.99 3.41
C GLN A 36 -9.91 -7.28 2.53
N GLU A 37 -11.05 -6.94 3.12
CA GLU A 37 -12.10 -6.19 2.45
C GLU A 37 -11.67 -4.75 2.20
N ALA A 38 -12.30 -4.11 1.21
CA ALA A 38 -12.11 -2.70 0.94
C ALA A 38 -12.46 -1.85 2.18
N LEU A 39 -11.57 -0.95 2.55
CA LEU A 39 -11.83 0.02 3.64
C LEU A 39 -12.81 1.10 3.19
N PHE A 40 -12.86 1.37 1.90
CA PHE A 40 -13.77 2.33 1.30
C PHE A 40 -14.07 1.95 -0.16
N VAL A 41 -15.34 1.92 -0.52
CA VAL A 41 -15.78 1.68 -1.90
C VAL A 41 -15.82 3.01 -2.64
N LEU A 42 -14.97 3.15 -3.66
CA LEU A 42 -14.94 4.35 -4.49
C LEU A 42 -16.21 4.48 -5.34
N PRO A 43 -16.81 5.67 -5.42
CA PRO A 43 -17.87 5.91 -6.40
C PRO A 43 -17.29 5.92 -7.84
N ASP A 44 -18.02 5.38 -8.79
CA ASP A 44 -17.61 5.40 -10.21
C ASP A 44 -17.91 6.76 -10.85
N VAL A 45 -17.07 7.73 -10.54
CA VAL A 45 -17.13 9.09 -11.06
C VAL A 45 -15.72 9.56 -11.44
N PRO A 46 -15.58 10.66 -12.22
CA PRO A 46 -14.27 11.20 -12.54
C PRO A 46 -13.41 11.42 -11.30
N THR A 47 -12.33 10.64 -11.16
CA THR A 47 -11.47 10.59 -9.97
C THR A 47 -10.06 11.05 -10.31
N VAL A 48 -9.42 11.76 -9.39
CA VAL A 48 -8.02 12.16 -9.49
C VAL A 48 -7.25 11.74 -8.23
N VAL A 49 -6.02 11.30 -8.42
CA VAL A 49 -5.08 11.02 -7.34
C VAL A 49 -4.18 12.23 -7.14
N PHE A 50 -4.18 12.80 -5.95
CA PHE A 50 -3.33 13.92 -5.57
C PHE A 50 -2.36 13.52 -4.47
N VAL A 51 -1.11 13.30 -4.84
CA VAL A 51 -0.01 13.04 -3.89
C VAL A 51 0.57 14.39 -3.46
N ASP A 52 0.37 14.74 -2.21
CA ASP A 52 0.89 15.98 -1.60
C ASP A 52 2.20 15.71 -0.86
N ASP A 53 3.25 16.40 -1.29
CA ASP A 53 4.59 16.33 -0.70
C ASP A 53 5.14 17.73 -0.41
N ARG A 54 4.38 18.52 0.33
CA ARG A 54 4.78 19.90 0.71
C ARG A 54 6.04 19.96 1.55
N ARG A 55 6.32 18.89 2.27
CA ARG A 55 7.53 18.77 3.10
C ARG A 55 8.76 18.37 2.29
N ASN A 56 8.59 18.14 0.97
CA ASN A 56 9.64 17.69 0.08
C ASN A 56 10.37 16.44 0.60
N ILE A 57 9.59 15.45 1.01
CA ILE A 57 10.06 14.17 1.58
C ILE A 57 10.52 13.23 0.48
N LEU A 58 9.85 13.28 -0.69
CA LEU A 58 10.15 12.43 -1.83
C LEU A 58 11.34 12.99 -2.64
N HIS A 59 12.46 12.30 -2.56
CA HIS A 59 13.65 12.61 -3.34
C HIS A 59 14.06 11.43 -4.22
N PRO A 60 14.16 11.59 -5.55
CA PRO A 60 13.86 12.80 -6.35
C PRO A 60 12.36 13.10 -6.45
N ALA A 61 11.98 14.34 -6.68
CA ALA A 61 10.59 14.81 -6.73
C ALA A 61 9.70 14.04 -7.75
N ARG A 62 10.30 13.38 -8.75
CA ARG A 62 9.57 12.50 -9.71
C ARG A 62 8.86 11.33 -9.02
N LEU A 63 9.30 10.89 -7.83
CA LEU A 63 8.68 9.79 -7.08
C LEU A 63 7.23 10.09 -6.71
N ARG A 64 6.90 11.37 -6.52
CA ARG A 64 5.52 11.84 -6.31
C ARG A 64 4.59 11.39 -7.44
N ARG A 65 5.08 11.50 -8.67
CA ARG A 65 4.35 11.02 -9.83
C ARG A 65 4.30 9.49 -9.88
N VAL A 66 5.38 8.80 -9.55
CA VAL A 66 5.41 7.32 -9.52
C VAL A 66 4.34 6.77 -8.59
N VAL A 67 4.21 7.32 -7.37
CA VAL A 67 3.15 6.91 -6.43
C VAL A 67 1.75 7.16 -7.04
N ALA A 68 1.51 8.34 -7.60
CA ALA A 68 0.21 8.70 -8.15
C ALA A 68 -0.17 7.86 -9.38
N ASP A 69 0.78 7.63 -10.28
CA ASP A 69 0.59 6.83 -11.49
C ASP A 69 0.33 5.36 -11.13
N GLU A 70 1.02 4.80 -10.12
CA GLU A 70 0.77 3.42 -9.68
C GLU A 70 -0.60 3.25 -9.02
N ILE A 71 -1.02 4.19 -8.16
CA ILE A 71 -2.39 4.19 -7.62
C ILE A 71 -3.39 4.20 -8.77
N THR A 72 -3.26 5.14 -9.69
CA THR A 72 -4.15 5.29 -10.86
C THR A 72 -4.23 4.01 -11.67
N LYS A 73 -3.08 3.38 -11.96
CA LYS A 73 -2.98 2.13 -12.70
C LYS A 73 -3.77 1.01 -12.01
N VAL A 74 -3.54 0.79 -10.71
CA VAL A 74 -4.23 -0.27 -9.95
C VAL A 74 -5.72 -0.03 -9.87
N LEU A 75 -6.18 1.22 -9.72
CA LEU A 75 -7.61 1.55 -9.74
C LEU A 75 -8.27 1.18 -11.07
N LEU A 76 -7.61 1.44 -12.19
CA LEU A 76 -8.11 1.10 -13.54
C LEU A 76 -8.06 -0.42 -13.79
N GLU A 77 -6.97 -1.09 -13.44
CA GLU A 77 -6.80 -2.55 -13.60
C GLU A 77 -7.87 -3.34 -12.84
N ASN A 78 -8.23 -2.88 -11.63
CA ASN A 78 -9.30 -3.48 -10.82
C ASN A 78 -10.69 -2.92 -11.13
N LYS A 79 -10.83 -2.04 -12.13
CA LYS A 79 -12.11 -1.44 -12.57
C LYS A 79 -12.87 -0.76 -11.42
N LEU A 80 -12.15 -0.15 -10.50
CA LEU A 80 -12.73 0.55 -9.34
C LEU A 80 -13.34 1.88 -9.74
N VAL A 81 -12.82 2.48 -10.80
CA VAL A 81 -13.32 3.70 -11.44
C VAL A 81 -13.15 3.57 -12.96
N THR A 82 -14.05 4.15 -13.73
CA THR A 82 -13.99 4.13 -15.20
C THR A 82 -13.24 5.33 -15.77
N THR A 83 -13.26 6.46 -15.06
CA THR A 83 -12.65 7.71 -15.51
C THR A 83 -11.65 8.24 -14.49
N VAL A 84 -10.39 8.30 -14.88
CA VAL A 84 -9.31 8.88 -14.06
C VAL A 84 -8.71 10.09 -14.77
N ILE A 85 -8.58 11.19 -14.03
CA ILE A 85 -7.93 12.42 -14.50
C ILE A 85 -6.43 12.27 -14.21
N ALA A 86 -5.60 12.70 -15.15
CA ALA A 86 -4.15 12.58 -15.02
C ALA A 86 -3.63 13.29 -13.75
N PRO A 87 -2.85 12.61 -12.89
CA PRO A 87 -2.33 13.20 -11.65
C PRO A 87 -1.49 14.46 -11.88
N GLN A 88 -0.90 14.61 -13.07
CA GLN A 88 -0.12 15.79 -13.42
C GLN A 88 -0.97 17.06 -13.50
N ASP A 89 -2.26 16.95 -13.83
CA ASP A 89 -3.12 18.12 -13.98
C ASP A 89 -3.41 18.78 -12.64
N ILE A 90 -3.73 17.98 -11.62
CA ILE A 90 -3.94 18.54 -10.26
C ILE A 90 -2.62 19.05 -9.66
N LEU A 91 -1.49 18.41 -9.94
CA LEU A 91 -0.17 18.90 -9.50
C LEU A 91 0.17 20.24 -10.15
N ARG A 92 -0.16 20.41 -11.44
CA ARG A 92 0.05 21.67 -12.15
C ARG A 92 -0.82 22.79 -11.57
N VAL A 93 -2.10 22.50 -11.31
CA VAL A 93 -3.02 23.47 -10.70
C VAL A 93 -2.54 23.85 -9.30
N SER A 94 -2.18 22.89 -8.47
CA SER A 94 -1.62 23.13 -7.13
C SER A 94 -0.37 24.02 -7.22
N ALA A 95 0.63 23.65 -8.02
CA ALA A 95 1.87 24.42 -8.16
C ALA A 95 1.67 25.86 -8.67
N THR A 96 0.63 26.11 -9.46
CA THR A 96 0.34 27.42 -10.02
C THR A 96 -0.37 28.33 -9.02
N LYS A 97 -1.26 27.78 -8.20
CA LYS A 97 -2.13 28.53 -7.30
C LYS A 97 -1.58 28.64 -5.88
N ASP A 98 -0.76 27.70 -5.43
CA ASP A 98 -0.09 27.76 -4.12
C ASP A 98 1.07 28.78 -4.05
N ARG A 99 1.27 29.59 -5.12
CA ARG A 99 2.39 30.55 -5.23
C ARG A 99 2.43 31.64 -4.15
N TYR A 100 1.31 31.91 -3.49
CA TYR A 100 1.18 32.97 -2.50
C TYR A 100 1.04 32.50 -1.06
N GLY A 101 1.36 31.21 -0.78
CA GLY A 101 1.27 30.65 0.58
C GLY A 101 -0.16 30.34 1.04
N GLU A 102 -1.17 30.59 0.22
CA GLU A 102 -2.54 30.19 0.48
C GLU A 102 -2.79 28.81 -0.12
N LEU A 103 -2.97 27.81 0.75
CA LEU A 103 -3.28 26.46 0.36
C LEU A 103 -4.71 26.37 -0.14
N LEU A 104 -4.90 26.00 -1.40
CA LEU A 104 -6.25 25.76 -1.90
C LEU A 104 -6.86 24.53 -1.23
N PRO A 105 -8.13 24.62 -0.80
CA PRO A 105 -8.87 23.45 -0.35
C PRO A 105 -8.88 22.37 -1.42
N ILE A 106 -8.77 21.10 -0.99
CA ILE A 106 -8.66 19.94 -1.89
C ILE A 106 -9.84 19.86 -2.87
N GLY A 107 -11.05 20.19 -2.39
CA GLY A 107 -12.23 20.26 -3.24
C GLY A 107 -12.13 21.30 -4.37
N GLN A 108 -11.44 22.44 -4.14
CA GLN A 108 -11.21 23.44 -5.19
C GLN A 108 -10.17 22.97 -6.21
N LEU A 109 -9.14 22.24 -5.76
CA LEU A 109 -8.16 21.63 -6.66
C LEU A 109 -8.83 20.58 -7.54
N GLY A 110 -9.66 19.70 -6.96
CA GLY A 110 -10.44 18.71 -7.70
C GLY A 110 -11.37 19.35 -8.74
N SER A 111 -12.13 20.37 -8.33
CA SER A 111 -13.02 21.13 -9.23
C SER A 111 -12.27 21.75 -10.40
N ALA A 112 -11.08 22.29 -10.16
CA ALA A 112 -10.28 22.96 -11.18
C ALA A 112 -9.76 22.03 -12.28
N VAL A 113 -9.71 20.72 -12.01
CA VAL A 113 -9.34 19.69 -12.98
C VAL A 113 -10.53 18.87 -13.47
N GLY A 114 -11.76 19.19 -13.04
CA GLY A 114 -12.98 18.48 -13.44
C GLY A 114 -13.17 17.14 -12.73
N ALA A 115 -12.54 16.90 -11.59
CA ALA A 115 -12.74 15.72 -10.77
C ALA A 115 -14.00 15.85 -9.90
N SER A 116 -14.72 14.73 -9.72
CA SER A 116 -15.80 14.60 -8.74
C SER A 116 -15.28 13.97 -7.44
N THR A 117 -14.23 13.17 -7.51
CA THR A 117 -13.58 12.58 -6.35
C THR A 117 -12.07 12.84 -6.38
N VAL A 118 -11.49 13.20 -5.23
CA VAL A 118 -10.04 13.34 -5.04
C VAL A 118 -9.57 12.32 -4.01
N ILE A 119 -8.68 11.43 -4.42
CA ILE A 119 -7.90 10.60 -3.50
C ILE A 119 -6.67 11.41 -3.10
N TYR A 120 -6.69 11.91 -1.88
CA TYR A 120 -5.63 12.75 -1.33
C TYR A 120 -4.64 11.91 -0.52
N VAL A 121 -3.38 11.96 -0.90
CA VAL A 121 -2.28 11.21 -0.29
C VAL A 121 -1.24 12.20 0.23
N GLU A 122 -1.20 12.41 1.53
CA GLU A 122 -0.22 13.27 2.19
C GLU A 122 1.01 12.43 2.58
N MET A 123 2.17 12.77 2.04
CA MET A 123 3.43 12.10 2.40
C MET A 123 3.88 12.53 3.79
N THR A 124 4.22 11.54 4.64
CA THR A 124 4.67 11.79 6.02
C THR A 124 6.09 11.31 6.28
N ALA A 125 6.54 10.25 5.61
CA ALA A 125 7.92 9.77 5.65
C ALA A 125 8.30 9.01 4.38
N PHE A 126 9.57 9.09 3.98
CA PHE A 126 10.16 8.29 2.91
C PHE A 126 11.66 8.18 3.18
N ALA A 127 12.14 6.99 3.48
CA ALA A 127 13.54 6.75 3.79
C ALA A 127 13.99 5.39 3.26
N LEU A 128 15.20 5.31 2.74
CA LEU A 128 15.80 4.05 2.31
C LEU A 128 16.64 3.40 3.42
N THR A 129 17.03 4.19 4.41
CA THR A 129 17.83 3.74 5.54
C THR A 129 17.41 4.50 6.80
N THR A 130 17.62 3.90 7.97
CA THR A 130 17.44 4.56 9.27
C THR A 130 18.76 5.15 9.82
N ASN A 131 19.88 4.60 9.41
CA ASN A 131 21.21 4.95 9.95
C ASN A 131 22.23 5.32 8.87
N GLY A 132 21.81 5.42 7.61
CA GLY A 132 22.68 5.71 6.46
C GLY A 132 23.59 4.55 6.02
N LYS A 133 23.55 3.40 6.70
CA LYS A 133 24.46 2.26 6.45
C LYS A 133 23.72 0.98 6.06
N THR A 134 22.57 0.73 6.65
CA THR A 134 21.80 -0.48 6.44
C THR A 134 20.50 -0.14 5.72
N PRO A 135 20.18 -0.81 4.59
CA PRO A 135 18.91 -0.62 3.92
C PRO A 135 17.74 -0.98 4.86
N ASN A 136 16.83 -0.07 4.99
CA ASN A 136 15.55 -0.27 5.67
C ASN A 136 14.51 0.64 5.02
N PRO A 137 14.08 0.30 3.80
CA PRO A 137 13.17 1.15 3.04
C PRO A 137 11.80 1.21 3.71
N VAL A 138 11.38 2.41 4.05
CA VAL A 138 10.09 2.71 4.69
C VAL A 138 9.49 3.94 4.06
N ALA A 139 8.22 3.85 3.68
CA ALA A 139 7.42 4.98 3.23
C ALA A 139 6.10 5.03 4.00
N ASN A 140 5.74 6.21 4.47
CA ASN A 140 4.48 6.47 5.15
C ASN A 140 3.73 7.59 4.46
N CYS A 141 2.42 7.42 4.30
CA CYS A 141 1.52 8.48 3.90
C CYS A 141 0.21 8.41 4.71
N ARG A 142 -0.59 9.45 4.56
CA ARG A 142 -1.95 9.54 5.08
C ARG A 142 -2.92 9.70 3.92
N VAL A 143 -3.98 8.91 3.91
CA VAL A 143 -4.94 8.89 2.81
C VAL A 143 -6.30 9.39 3.27
N SER A 144 -6.89 10.26 2.45
CA SER A 144 -8.28 10.72 2.60
C SER A 144 -8.94 10.76 1.22
N VAL A 145 -10.25 10.55 1.18
CA VAL A 145 -11.04 10.71 -0.04
C VAL A 145 -12.00 11.87 0.14
N TYR A 146 -12.06 12.75 -0.86
CA TYR A 146 -12.91 13.93 -0.86
C TYR A 146 -13.93 13.88 -1.99
N ASP A 147 -15.18 14.14 -1.66
CA ASP A 147 -16.23 14.43 -2.63
C ASP A 147 -16.16 15.93 -2.97
N VAL A 148 -15.86 16.22 -4.23
CA VAL A 148 -15.68 17.59 -4.72
C VAL A 148 -17.01 18.33 -4.79
N ASN A 149 -18.09 17.62 -5.16
CA ASN A 149 -19.43 18.21 -5.35
C ASN A 149 -20.02 18.61 -3.99
N ASN A 150 -19.89 17.74 -2.99
CA ASN A 150 -20.37 18.00 -1.63
C ASN A 150 -19.35 18.78 -0.78
N LYS A 151 -18.15 19.04 -1.30
CA LYS A 151 -17.04 19.72 -0.58
C LYS A 151 -16.74 19.06 0.77
N ALA A 152 -16.86 17.76 0.85
CA ALA A 152 -16.74 16.99 2.08
C ALA A 152 -15.73 15.84 1.94
N ARG A 153 -15.07 15.51 3.05
CA ARG A 153 -14.31 14.28 3.14
C ARG A 153 -15.28 13.13 3.35
N CYS A 154 -15.19 12.08 2.52
CA CYS A 154 -15.99 10.88 2.64
C CYS A 154 -15.22 9.68 3.19
N PHE A 155 -13.87 9.74 3.25
CA PHE A 155 -13.03 8.75 3.93
C PHE A 155 -11.80 9.42 4.57
N PRO A 156 -11.37 8.96 5.78
CA PRO A 156 -12.12 8.10 6.70
C PRO A 156 -13.39 8.76 7.22
N ILE A 157 -14.38 7.92 7.57
CA ILE A 157 -15.61 8.40 8.20
C ILE A 157 -15.29 8.67 9.67
N SER A 158 -15.07 9.94 10.01
CA SER A 158 -14.68 10.37 11.35
C SER A 158 -15.17 11.80 11.60
N GLU A 159 -15.59 12.08 12.81
CA GLU A 159 -15.96 13.44 13.27
C GLU A 159 -14.73 14.34 13.46
N ILE A 160 -13.54 13.75 13.56
CA ILE A 160 -12.29 14.48 13.72
C ILE A 160 -11.96 15.22 12.42
N LYS A 161 -11.81 16.54 12.53
CA LYS A 161 -11.56 17.43 11.42
C LYS A 161 -10.22 17.13 10.77
N ASN A 162 -9.68 16.66 10.04
CA ASN A 162 -8.37 16.31 9.45
C ASN A 162 -7.92 14.89 9.77
N ASP A 163 -8.86 14.01 10.11
CA ASP A 163 -8.54 12.60 10.20
C ASP A 163 -8.18 12.02 8.82
N SER A 164 -7.27 11.06 8.81
CA SER A 164 -6.76 10.43 7.59
C SER A 164 -6.25 9.03 7.92
N HIS A 165 -6.40 8.10 6.99
CA HIS A 165 -5.96 6.73 7.19
C HIS A 165 -4.45 6.59 6.94
N PRO A 166 -3.66 6.09 7.91
CA PRO A 166 -2.22 5.87 7.72
C PRO A 166 -1.97 4.65 6.84
N VAL A 167 -1.04 4.76 5.89
CA VAL A 167 -0.57 3.67 5.04
C VAL A 167 0.95 3.56 5.14
N LEU A 168 1.43 2.34 5.36
CA LEU A 168 2.84 2.00 5.49
C LEU A 168 3.25 1.04 4.36
N ALA A 169 4.35 1.37 3.68
CA ALA A 169 5.05 0.48 2.76
C ALA A 169 6.46 0.20 3.24
N THR A 170 6.91 -1.05 3.10
CA THR A 170 8.25 -1.49 3.49
C THR A 170 8.75 -2.56 2.54
N ILE A 171 10.00 -2.46 2.10
CA ILE A 171 10.65 -3.52 1.32
C ILE A 171 11.56 -4.32 2.26
N LYS A 172 11.31 -5.62 2.34
CA LYS A 172 12.11 -6.56 3.15
C LYS A 172 13.19 -7.22 2.31
N ASN A 173 14.20 -7.78 2.96
CA ASN A 173 15.27 -8.56 2.34
C ASN A 173 16.04 -7.80 1.24
N VAL A 174 16.30 -6.52 1.48
CA VAL A 174 17.09 -5.68 0.57
C VAL A 174 18.57 -6.03 0.71
N ASP A 175 19.24 -6.21 -0.44
CA ASP A 175 20.69 -6.39 -0.46
C ASP A 175 21.38 -5.16 0.16
N PRO A 176 22.27 -5.36 1.17
CA PRO A 176 23.00 -4.28 1.82
C PRO A 176 23.75 -3.34 0.85
N TYR A 177 24.17 -3.85 -0.29
CA TYR A 177 24.90 -3.06 -1.29
C TYR A 177 24.01 -2.13 -2.12
N THR A 178 22.69 -2.30 -2.10
CA THR A 178 21.73 -1.51 -2.91
C THR A 178 21.81 -0.01 -2.64
N ILE A 179 22.21 0.41 -1.43
CA ILE A 179 22.34 1.84 -1.09
C ILE A 179 23.70 2.45 -1.38
N HIS A 180 24.66 1.68 -1.90
CA HIS A 180 26.04 2.12 -2.10
C HIS A 180 26.24 2.91 -3.39
N THR A 181 25.36 2.78 -4.37
CA THR A 181 25.41 3.57 -5.60
C THR A 181 24.16 4.40 -5.78
N VAL A 182 24.31 5.52 -6.50
CA VAL A 182 23.17 6.41 -6.82
C VAL A 182 22.11 5.67 -7.64
N ALA A 183 22.53 4.87 -8.62
CA ALA A 183 21.61 4.15 -9.50
C ALA A 183 20.78 3.10 -8.75
N SER A 184 21.43 2.28 -7.92
CA SER A 184 20.73 1.25 -7.14
C SER A 184 19.82 1.86 -6.05
N SER A 185 20.28 2.93 -5.40
CA SER A 185 19.43 3.68 -4.44
C SER A 185 18.20 4.29 -5.11
N GLN A 186 18.34 4.81 -6.33
CA GLN A 186 17.21 5.34 -7.10
C GLN A 186 16.25 4.23 -7.52
N GLY A 187 16.76 3.04 -7.90
CA GLY A 187 15.95 1.86 -8.19
C GLY A 187 15.13 1.43 -6.98
N LEU A 188 15.77 1.32 -5.80
CA LEU A 188 15.10 0.98 -4.55
C LEU A 188 14.06 2.03 -4.14
N ALA A 189 14.36 3.32 -4.34
CA ALA A 189 13.40 4.39 -4.07
C ALA A 189 12.18 4.30 -4.99
N GLN A 190 12.38 3.96 -6.26
CA GLN A 190 11.28 3.77 -7.19
C GLN A 190 10.43 2.55 -6.84
N GLU A 191 11.05 1.43 -6.45
CA GLU A 191 10.36 0.24 -5.99
C GLU A 191 9.51 0.53 -4.74
N LEU A 192 10.06 1.24 -3.75
CA LEU A 192 9.34 1.66 -2.56
C LEU A 192 8.15 2.58 -2.88
N ALA A 193 8.31 3.49 -3.84
CA ALA A 193 7.23 4.38 -4.29
C ALA A 193 6.10 3.59 -4.99
N ILE A 194 6.44 2.58 -5.78
CA ILE A 194 5.49 1.67 -6.41
C ILE A 194 4.75 0.84 -5.35
N ASP A 195 5.48 0.27 -4.38
CA ASP A 195 4.86 -0.50 -3.29
C ASP A 195 3.90 0.36 -2.46
N LEU A 196 4.28 1.60 -2.14
CA LEU A 196 3.39 2.54 -1.47
C LEU A 196 2.12 2.81 -2.30
N GLY A 197 2.25 3.03 -3.61
CA GLY A 197 1.11 3.23 -4.50
C GLY A 197 0.15 2.04 -4.50
N LYS A 198 0.67 0.82 -4.54
CA LYS A 198 -0.12 -0.41 -4.43
C LYS A 198 -0.86 -0.50 -3.11
N ARG A 199 -0.16 -0.27 -1.97
CA ARG A 199 -0.75 -0.29 -0.63
C ARG A 199 -1.88 0.72 -0.46
N VAL A 200 -1.74 1.90 -1.05
CA VAL A 200 -2.82 2.89 -1.07
C VAL A 200 -4.01 2.40 -1.87
N ALA A 201 -3.80 1.81 -3.05
CA ALA A 201 -4.88 1.32 -3.89
C ALA A 201 -5.59 0.10 -3.28
N GLU A 202 -4.87 -0.78 -2.56
CA GLU A 202 -5.41 -1.95 -1.85
C GLU A 202 -6.52 -1.58 -0.85
N MET A 203 -6.55 -0.35 -0.36
CA MET A 203 -7.62 0.14 0.53
C MET A 203 -9.01 0.16 -0.13
N PHE A 204 -9.08 0.12 -1.46
CA PHE A 204 -10.30 0.35 -2.22
C PHE A 204 -10.91 -0.90 -2.85
N TYR A 205 -10.30 -2.08 -2.66
CA TYR A 205 -10.83 -3.33 -3.19
C TYR A 205 -10.46 -4.52 -2.30
N LEU A 206 -11.19 -5.63 -2.49
CA LEU A 206 -10.88 -6.90 -1.84
C LEU A 206 -9.53 -7.42 -2.37
N HIS A 207 -8.57 -7.60 -1.50
CA HIS A 207 -7.25 -8.08 -1.87
C HIS A 207 -6.76 -9.17 -0.91
N TYR A 208 -5.83 -9.98 -1.40
CA TYR A 208 -5.18 -11.00 -0.58
C TYR A 208 -4.02 -10.37 0.19
N THR A 209 -4.04 -10.54 1.50
CA THR A 209 -2.86 -10.23 2.33
C THR A 209 -1.94 -11.44 2.26
N GLY A 210 -0.69 -11.26 1.81
CA GLY A 210 0.27 -12.35 1.67
C GLY A 210 0.37 -13.21 2.93
N ARG A 211 0.49 -14.52 2.77
CA ARG A 211 0.62 -15.47 3.88
C ARG A 211 1.83 -15.14 4.74
N LEU A 212 1.70 -15.33 6.05
CA LEU A 212 2.85 -15.29 6.97
C LEU A 212 3.91 -16.30 6.51
N GLY A 213 5.06 -15.82 6.03
CA GLY A 213 6.15 -16.67 5.53
C GLY A 213 6.43 -16.57 4.03
N GLU A 214 5.53 -16.03 3.22
CA GLU A 214 5.69 -15.89 1.76
C GLU A 214 6.88 -14.98 1.34
N ASN A 215 7.35 -14.14 2.27
CA ASN A 215 8.52 -13.29 2.07
C ASN A 215 9.87 -14.00 2.27
N LEU A 216 9.89 -15.29 2.59
CA LEU A 216 11.13 -16.06 2.77
C LEU A 216 11.66 -16.64 1.45
N ASP A 217 10.85 -16.74 0.40
CA ASP A 217 11.17 -17.42 -0.84
C ASP A 217 11.54 -16.49 -2.02
N ARG A 218 11.58 -15.18 -1.83
CA ARG A 218 12.14 -14.26 -2.84
C ARG A 218 13.67 -14.27 -2.76
N LYS A 219 14.26 -15.21 -3.49
CA LYS A 219 15.68 -15.20 -3.87
C LYS A 219 15.87 -14.44 -5.16
#